data_1377ba3ba3d57606bcbf6b16caf89911
#
_entry.id   1377ba3ba3d57606bcbf6b16caf89911
#
_cell.length_a   1.000
_cell.length_b   1.000
_cell.length_c   1.000
_cell.angle_alpha   90.00
_cell.angle_beta   90.00
_cell.angle_gamma   90.00
#
_symmetry.space_group_name_H-M   'P 1'
#
loop_
_entity.id
_entity.type
_entity.pdbx_description
1 polymer ?
#
loop_
_entity_poly.entity_id
_entity_poly.type
_entity_poly.pdbx_seq_one_letter_code
_entity_poly.pdbx_strand_id
1 'polypeptide(L)'
;MTGHHKKRQKRPHGEATREKLIEATVRILSQEGLGAVSTARLAREVGIVQSGFYAHFDSLEACISVAAERIGERIRASLAEGLELLGSQGPGDYHLVKAQYHRLLTELQQQWVFVELLIRYFRDPSPLGRALSRVQQGLRSDLVSYLTRVVEPLNWPKGGRPQAGFMADLLVSMTLSAVESLRWEPDLDRELVAHLLALQTLNTGKHLVEWMMTNKPPLSFEGGM
;
A
#
# COMPACT_ATOMS: atom_id res chain seq x y z
N MET A 1 -36.26 -34.82 13.82
CA MET A 1 -36.34 -33.46 14.41
C MET A 1 -35.20 -32.64 13.84
N THR A 2 -35.48 -31.94 12.77
CA THR A 2 -34.48 -31.15 12.00
C THR A 2 -34.53 -29.71 12.51
N GLY A 3 -33.49 -29.32 13.27
CA GLY A 3 -33.33 -27.95 13.74
C GLY A 3 -32.90 -27.01 12.63
N HIS A 4 -33.81 -26.19 12.15
CA HIS A 4 -33.50 -25.10 11.23
C HIS A 4 -32.73 -23.99 11.97
N HIS A 5 -31.41 -23.90 11.78
CA HIS A 5 -30.65 -22.73 12.16
C HIS A 5 -31.06 -21.57 11.22
N LYS A 6 -31.96 -20.71 11.67
CA LYS A 6 -32.28 -19.42 11.04
C LYS A 6 -31.00 -18.58 11.04
N LYS A 7 -30.32 -18.45 9.90
CA LYS A 7 -29.33 -17.39 9.64
C LYS A 7 -30.02 -16.04 9.94
N ARG A 8 -29.55 -15.38 10.98
CA ARG A 8 -30.04 -14.06 11.41
C ARG A 8 -29.68 -13.08 10.27
N GLN A 9 -30.67 -12.70 9.43
CA GLN A 9 -30.52 -11.63 8.45
C GLN A 9 -30.05 -10.37 9.18
N LYS A 10 -28.82 -9.91 8.88
CA LYS A 10 -28.30 -8.62 9.36
C LYS A 10 -29.27 -7.53 8.91
N ARG A 11 -29.82 -6.78 9.87
CA ARG A 11 -30.77 -5.70 9.58
C ARG A 11 -30.04 -4.63 8.76
N PRO A 12 -30.61 -4.09 7.65
CA PRO A 12 -29.98 -3.09 6.79
C PRO A 12 -29.48 -1.86 7.55
N HIS A 13 -30.16 -1.49 8.63
CA HIS A 13 -29.80 -0.37 9.50
C HIS A 13 -28.49 -0.60 10.29
N GLY A 14 -28.22 -1.83 10.71
CA GLY A 14 -26.97 -2.18 11.42
C GLY A 14 -25.74 -2.11 10.51
N GLU A 15 -25.88 -2.46 9.24
CA GLU A 15 -24.81 -2.39 8.25
C GLU A 15 -24.46 -0.94 7.89
N ALA A 16 -25.49 -0.09 7.73
CA ALA A 16 -25.30 1.35 7.49
C ALA A 16 -24.58 2.05 8.66
N THR A 17 -24.91 1.69 9.91
CA THR A 17 -24.23 2.25 11.08
C THR A 17 -22.77 1.78 11.17
N ARG A 18 -22.52 0.50 10.87
CA ARG A 18 -21.16 -0.04 10.83
C ARG A 18 -20.31 0.69 9.77
N GLU A 19 -20.87 0.94 8.61
CA GLU A 19 -20.20 1.68 7.54
C GLU A 19 -19.87 3.12 7.97
N LYS A 20 -20.81 3.84 8.58
CA LYS A 20 -20.56 5.19 9.13
C LYS A 20 -19.44 5.21 10.17
N LEU A 21 -19.36 4.18 11.02
CA LEU A 21 -18.26 4.05 11.99
C LEU A 21 -16.91 3.88 11.31
N ILE A 22 -16.82 3.08 10.25
CA ILE A 22 -15.60 2.90 9.45
C ILE A 22 -15.21 4.23 8.78
N GLU A 23 -16.16 4.91 8.11
CA GLU A 23 -15.92 6.18 7.46
C GLU A 23 -15.44 7.27 8.43
N ALA A 24 -16.07 7.37 9.60
CA ALA A 24 -15.65 8.27 10.66
C ALA A 24 -14.23 7.93 11.14
N THR A 25 -13.91 6.63 11.30
CA THR A 25 -12.59 6.18 11.70
C THR A 25 -11.54 6.52 10.64
N VAL A 26 -11.80 6.27 9.35
CA VAL A 26 -10.92 6.66 8.24
C VAL A 26 -10.64 8.16 8.27
N ARG A 27 -11.69 8.97 8.42
CA ARG A 27 -11.56 10.44 8.44
C ARG A 27 -10.71 10.91 9.62
N ILE A 28 -10.98 10.44 10.83
CA ILE A 28 -10.24 10.84 12.03
C ILE A 28 -8.77 10.37 11.94
N LEU A 29 -8.52 9.13 11.51
CA LEU A 29 -7.17 8.62 11.28
C LEU A 29 -6.40 9.50 10.30
N SER A 30 -6.99 9.84 9.16
CA SER A 30 -6.31 10.60 8.12
C SER A 30 -6.05 12.07 8.49
N GLN A 31 -6.91 12.67 9.31
CA GLN A 31 -6.83 14.09 9.66
C GLN A 31 -6.09 14.36 10.98
N GLU A 32 -6.26 13.51 11.97
CA GLU A 32 -5.89 13.80 13.36
C GLU A 32 -5.01 12.70 13.99
N GLY A 33 -4.85 11.58 13.33
CA GLY A 33 -4.00 10.48 13.77
C GLY A 33 -4.68 9.48 14.70
N LEU A 34 -3.91 8.43 15.04
CA LEU A 34 -4.40 7.29 15.83
C LEU A 34 -4.87 7.70 17.23
N GLY A 35 -4.17 8.61 17.89
CA GLY A 35 -4.47 9.08 19.24
C GLY A 35 -5.82 9.79 19.37
N ALA A 36 -6.37 10.29 18.27
CA ALA A 36 -7.67 10.97 18.25
C ALA A 36 -8.86 10.00 18.14
N VAL A 37 -8.64 8.71 17.85
CA VAL A 37 -9.71 7.71 17.68
C VAL A 37 -10.10 7.13 19.02
N SER A 38 -11.38 7.24 19.37
CA SER A 38 -11.94 6.59 20.56
C SER A 38 -13.39 6.15 20.32
N THR A 39 -13.85 5.12 21.04
CA THR A 39 -15.22 4.62 20.93
C THR A 39 -16.27 5.69 21.24
N ALA A 40 -16.01 6.54 22.26
CA ALA A 40 -16.89 7.63 22.63
C ALA A 40 -17.00 8.68 21.51
N ARG A 41 -15.88 9.02 20.88
CA ARG A 41 -15.85 9.97 19.77
C ARG A 41 -16.57 9.41 18.54
N LEU A 42 -16.26 8.17 18.14
CA LEU A 42 -16.89 7.51 17.00
C LEU A 42 -18.40 7.40 17.18
N ALA A 43 -18.86 6.98 18.37
CA ALA A 43 -20.28 6.90 18.68
C ALA A 43 -20.98 8.26 18.56
N ARG A 44 -20.39 9.32 19.10
CA ARG A 44 -20.90 10.70 18.99
C ARG A 44 -20.99 11.18 17.54
N GLU A 45 -19.96 10.91 16.73
CA GLU A 45 -19.91 11.31 15.31
C GLU A 45 -20.98 10.62 14.46
N VAL A 46 -21.30 9.38 14.80
CA VAL A 46 -22.30 8.58 14.07
C VAL A 46 -23.72 8.75 14.65
N GLY A 47 -23.86 9.43 15.81
CA GLY A 47 -25.14 9.67 16.45
C GLY A 47 -25.72 8.46 17.19
N ILE A 48 -24.86 7.61 17.77
CA ILE A 48 -25.25 6.47 18.60
C ILE A 48 -24.71 6.61 20.02
N VAL A 49 -25.24 5.85 20.95
CA VAL A 49 -24.68 5.74 22.32
C VAL A 49 -23.37 4.92 22.25
N GLN A 50 -22.43 5.21 23.17
CA GLN A 50 -21.12 4.52 23.16
C GLN A 50 -21.24 3.00 23.26
N SER A 51 -22.19 2.47 24.04
CA SER A 51 -22.46 1.04 24.12
C SER A 51 -22.95 0.43 22.80
N GLY A 52 -23.56 1.25 21.94
CA GLY A 52 -23.98 0.85 20.59
C GLY A 52 -22.84 0.56 19.65
N PHE A 53 -21.64 1.12 19.89
CA PHE A 53 -20.42 0.79 19.12
C PHE A 53 -20.12 -0.72 19.17
N TYR A 54 -20.23 -1.33 20.32
CA TYR A 54 -19.91 -2.75 20.52
C TYR A 54 -20.94 -3.72 19.89
N ALA A 55 -22.06 -3.21 19.39
CA ALA A 55 -22.96 -4.00 18.54
C ALA A 55 -22.39 -4.20 17.09
N HIS A 56 -21.38 -3.40 16.71
CA HIS A 56 -20.80 -3.38 15.38
C HIS A 56 -19.35 -3.85 15.32
N PHE A 57 -18.58 -3.64 16.40
CA PHE A 57 -17.17 -4.01 16.52
C PHE A 57 -16.86 -4.54 17.91
N ASP A 58 -16.13 -5.66 17.98
CA ASP A 58 -15.72 -6.28 19.25
C ASP A 58 -14.73 -5.40 20.05
N SER A 59 -13.98 -4.55 19.34
CA SER A 59 -13.02 -3.63 19.95
C SER A 59 -12.79 -2.39 19.08
N LEU A 60 -12.23 -1.35 19.66
CA LEU A 60 -11.76 -0.17 18.92
C LEU A 60 -10.70 -0.55 17.88
N GLU A 61 -9.77 -1.43 18.25
CA GLU A 61 -8.72 -1.92 17.36
C GLU A 61 -9.30 -2.65 16.14
N ALA A 62 -10.36 -3.44 16.32
CA ALA A 62 -11.04 -4.09 15.19
C ALA A 62 -11.62 -3.07 14.20
N CYS A 63 -12.18 -1.97 14.69
CA CYS A 63 -12.68 -0.89 13.85
C CYS A 63 -11.53 -0.17 13.11
N ILE A 64 -10.46 0.15 13.84
CA ILE A 64 -9.24 0.78 13.26
C ILE A 64 -8.63 -0.13 12.20
N SER A 65 -8.57 -1.44 12.43
CA SER A 65 -8.03 -2.42 11.47
C SER A 65 -8.79 -2.38 10.14
N VAL A 66 -10.12 -2.36 10.20
CA VAL A 66 -10.97 -2.27 8.99
C VAL A 66 -10.80 -0.93 8.28
N ALA A 67 -10.66 0.17 9.04
CA ALA A 67 -10.43 1.49 8.47
C ALA A 67 -9.05 1.56 7.79
N ALA A 68 -8.01 1.00 8.40
CA ALA A 68 -6.66 0.93 7.83
C ALA A 68 -6.63 0.09 6.55
N GLU A 69 -7.31 -1.07 6.52
CA GLU A 69 -7.48 -1.86 5.28
C GLU A 69 -8.13 -1.05 4.18
N ARG A 70 -9.18 -0.30 4.49
CA ARG A 70 -9.88 0.54 3.49
C ARG A 70 -9.00 1.63 2.91
N ILE A 71 -8.17 2.29 3.73
CA ILE A 71 -7.19 3.26 3.25
C ILE A 71 -6.18 2.54 2.33
N GLY A 72 -5.65 1.42 2.77
CA GLY A 72 -4.69 0.63 2.00
C GLY A 72 -5.24 0.13 0.67
N GLU A 73 -6.50 -0.30 0.62
CA GLU A 73 -7.16 -0.71 -0.63
C GLU A 73 -7.34 0.44 -1.62
N ARG A 74 -7.61 1.66 -1.15
CA ARG A 74 -7.65 2.86 -2.02
C ARG A 74 -6.28 3.14 -2.62
N ILE A 75 -5.22 3.08 -1.82
CA ILE A 75 -3.84 3.25 -2.30
C ILE A 75 -3.49 2.15 -3.31
N ARG A 76 -3.87 0.90 -3.05
CA ARG A 76 -3.68 -0.20 -4.01
C ARG A 76 -4.40 0.03 -5.33
N ALA A 77 -5.65 0.50 -5.29
CA ALA A 77 -6.42 0.81 -6.50
C ALA A 77 -5.74 1.91 -7.32
N SER A 78 -5.29 2.98 -6.67
CA SER A 78 -4.54 4.06 -7.32
C SER A 78 -3.21 3.57 -7.93
N LEU A 79 -2.47 2.72 -7.22
CA LEU A 79 -1.26 2.09 -7.75
C LEU A 79 -1.57 1.21 -8.96
N ALA A 80 -2.62 0.38 -8.89
CA ALA A 80 -3.00 -0.52 -9.98
C ALA A 80 -3.33 0.25 -11.27
N GLU A 81 -4.04 1.39 -11.16
CA GLU A 81 -4.30 2.28 -12.30
C GLU A 81 -2.99 2.81 -12.91
N GLY A 82 -2.03 3.23 -12.06
CA GLY A 82 -0.71 3.67 -12.50
C GLY A 82 0.10 2.58 -13.20
N LEU A 83 0.09 1.37 -12.66
CA LEU A 83 0.77 0.21 -13.25
C LEU A 83 0.14 -0.21 -14.59
N GLU A 84 -1.18 -0.11 -14.73
CA GLU A 84 -1.87 -0.39 -16.00
C GLU A 84 -1.49 0.65 -17.07
N LEU A 85 -1.44 1.93 -16.70
CA LEU A 85 -0.99 3.00 -17.57
C LEU A 85 0.44 2.78 -18.06
N LEU A 86 1.37 2.44 -17.16
CA LEU A 86 2.76 2.11 -17.49
C LEU A 86 2.83 0.88 -18.41
N GLY A 87 2.03 -0.14 -18.14
CA GLY A 87 1.99 -1.36 -18.97
C GLY A 87 1.52 -1.11 -20.39
N SER A 88 0.57 -0.19 -20.57
CA SER A 88 -0.04 0.11 -21.89
C SER A 88 0.75 1.13 -22.73
N GLN A 89 1.43 2.10 -22.09
CA GLN A 89 2.10 3.21 -22.78
C GLN A 89 3.62 3.04 -22.89
N GLY A 90 4.23 2.16 -22.10
CA GLY A 90 5.64 1.87 -22.14
C GLY A 90 6.28 1.81 -20.75
N PRO A 91 6.57 0.61 -20.27
CA PRO A 91 7.11 0.39 -18.91
C PRO A 91 8.51 1.00 -18.71
N GLY A 92 9.20 1.34 -19.81
CA GLY A 92 10.52 1.97 -19.81
C GLY A 92 10.49 3.49 -20.01
N ASP A 93 9.32 4.11 -20.14
CA ASP A 93 9.23 5.56 -20.32
C ASP A 93 9.52 6.29 -18.99
N TYR A 94 10.64 7.02 -18.98
CA TYR A 94 11.09 7.78 -17.82
C TYR A 94 10.07 8.80 -17.32
N HIS A 95 9.43 9.53 -18.24
CA HIS A 95 8.50 10.60 -17.87
C HIS A 95 7.23 10.03 -17.24
N LEU A 96 6.75 8.91 -17.75
CA LEU A 96 5.61 8.20 -17.17
C LEU A 96 5.95 7.62 -15.79
N VAL A 97 7.09 6.94 -15.66
CA VAL A 97 7.52 6.37 -14.37
C VAL A 97 7.69 7.48 -13.33
N LYS A 98 8.35 8.60 -13.69
CA LYS A 98 8.50 9.76 -12.81
C LYS A 98 7.15 10.34 -12.39
N ALA A 99 6.22 10.53 -13.33
CA ALA A 99 4.89 11.06 -13.05
C ALA A 99 4.10 10.14 -12.09
N GLN A 100 4.22 8.82 -12.25
CA GLN A 100 3.59 7.86 -11.33
C GLN A 100 4.19 7.94 -9.92
N TYR A 101 5.52 8.05 -9.79
CA TYR A 101 6.14 8.26 -8.47
C TYR A 101 5.70 9.57 -7.84
N HIS A 102 5.66 10.67 -8.60
CA HIS A 102 5.19 11.95 -8.08
C HIS A 102 3.74 11.87 -7.56
N ARG A 103 2.84 11.21 -8.31
CA ARG A 103 1.46 10.97 -7.90
C ARG A 103 1.39 10.13 -6.62
N LEU A 104 2.10 8.99 -6.59
CA LEU A 104 2.12 8.07 -5.46
C LEU A 104 2.68 8.73 -4.19
N LEU A 105 3.79 9.46 -4.30
CA LEU A 105 4.37 10.19 -3.17
C LEU A 105 3.41 11.24 -2.62
N THR A 106 2.70 11.95 -3.49
CA THR A 106 1.69 12.94 -3.10
C THR A 106 0.54 12.29 -2.32
N GLU A 107 0.03 11.16 -2.80
CA GLU A 107 -1.04 10.42 -2.15
C GLU A 107 -0.60 9.86 -0.80
N LEU A 108 0.58 9.24 -0.72
CA LEU A 108 1.11 8.68 0.52
C LEU A 108 1.40 9.76 1.57
N GLN A 109 1.87 10.94 1.17
CA GLN A 109 2.02 12.07 2.10
C GLN A 109 0.67 12.55 2.66
N GLN A 110 -0.38 12.58 1.84
CA GLN A 110 -1.74 12.90 2.30
C GLN A 110 -2.30 11.84 3.26
N GLN A 111 -1.86 10.61 3.12
CA GLN A 111 -2.24 9.47 3.95
C GLN A 111 -1.13 9.09 4.95
N TRP A 112 -0.35 10.09 5.42
CA TRP A 112 0.82 9.84 6.28
C TRP A 112 0.53 8.94 7.46
N VAL A 113 -0.61 9.12 8.13
CA VAL A 113 -0.96 8.29 9.30
C VAL A 113 -1.07 6.81 8.94
N PHE A 114 -1.60 6.49 7.75
CA PHE A 114 -1.62 5.11 7.25
C PHE A 114 -0.19 4.58 7.00
N VAL A 115 0.67 5.39 6.38
CA VAL A 115 2.08 5.05 6.14
C VAL A 115 2.80 4.79 7.47
N GLU A 116 2.60 5.65 8.47
CA GLU A 116 3.14 5.47 9.82
C GLU A 116 2.66 4.18 10.48
N LEU A 117 1.36 3.88 10.38
CA LEU A 117 0.80 2.61 10.89
C LEU A 117 1.43 1.41 10.16
N LEU A 118 1.58 1.49 8.84
CA LEU A 118 2.19 0.44 8.05
C LEU A 118 3.65 0.20 8.49
N ILE A 119 4.45 1.25 8.61
CA ILE A 119 5.86 1.13 9.03
C ILE A 119 5.98 0.52 10.43
N ARG A 120 5.13 0.94 11.37
CA ARG A 120 5.22 0.52 12.78
C ARG A 120 4.64 -0.86 13.06
N TYR A 121 3.54 -1.24 12.40
CA TYR A 121 2.70 -2.35 12.83
C TYR A 121 2.55 -3.48 11.81
N PHE A 122 3.05 -3.38 10.56
CA PHE A 122 2.76 -4.41 9.55
C PHE A 122 3.27 -5.82 9.90
N ARG A 123 4.20 -5.96 10.86
CA ARG A 123 4.70 -7.25 11.39
C ARG A 123 4.17 -7.59 12.78
N ASP A 124 3.33 -6.73 13.35
CA ASP A 124 2.76 -6.95 14.67
C ASP A 124 1.68 -8.05 14.62
N PRO A 125 1.60 -8.97 15.61
CA PRO A 125 0.60 -10.03 15.62
C PRO A 125 -0.81 -9.56 15.98
N SER A 126 -1.02 -8.28 16.30
CA SER A 126 -2.33 -7.69 16.59
C SER A 126 -3.29 -7.74 15.40
N PRO A 127 -4.60 -7.54 15.60
CA PRO A 127 -5.56 -7.39 14.51
C PRO A 127 -5.16 -6.31 13.51
N LEU A 128 -4.67 -5.16 13.99
CA LEU A 128 -4.19 -4.07 13.14
C LEU A 128 -2.97 -4.51 12.29
N GLY A 129 -1.97 -5.13 12.91
CA GLY A 129 -0.79 -5.62 12.19
C GLY A 129 -1.14 -6.65 11.12
N ARG A 130 -2.07 -7.58 11.40
CA ARG A 130 -2.56 -8.52 10.39
C ARG A 130 -3.30 -7.82 9.24
N ALA A 131 -4.09 -6.79 9.53
CA ALA A 131 -4.76 -5.98 8.51
C ALA A 131 -3.74 -5.29 7.59
N LEU A 132 -2.75 -4.62 8.17
CA LEU A 132 -1.67 -3.95 7.43
C LEU A 132 -0.81 -4.92 6.64
N SER A 133 -0.53 -6.12 7.18
CA SER A 133 0.19 -7.18 6.46
C SER A 133 -0.57 -7.65 5.22
N ARG A 134 -1.91 -7.77 5.28
CA ARG A 134 -2.72 -8.11 4.10
C ARG A 134 -2.62 -7.04 3.02
N VAL A 135 -2.68 -5.76 3.41
CA VAL A 135 -2.52 -4.64 2.47
C VAL A 135 -1.14 -4.69 1.80
N GLN A 136 -0.07 -4.84 2.58
CA GLN A 136 1.29 -4.92 2.06
C GLN A 136 1.49 -6.11 1.12
N GLN A 137 0.97 -7.29 1.49
CA GLN A 137 1.02 -8.48 0.64
C GLN A 137 0.26 -8.27 -0.67
N GLY A 138 -0.88 -7.56 -0.62
CA GLY A 138 -1.63 -7.17 -1.80
C GLY A 138 -0.84 -6.26 -2.72
N LEU A 139 -0.25 -5.18 -2.19
CA LEU A 139 0.63 -4.26 -2.94
C LEU A 139 1.80 -5.02 -3.60
N ARG A 140 2.45 -5.88 -2.84
CA ARG A 140 3.52 -6.74 -3.35
C ARG A 140 3.05 -7.64 -4.49
N SER A 141 1.90 -8.29 -4.33
CA SER A 141 1.32 -9.17 -5.36
C SER A 141 1.00 -8.42 -6.65
N ASP A 142 0.45 -7.22 -6.55
CA ASP A 142 0.12 -6.36 -7.69
C ASP A 142 1.40 -5.96 -8.45
N LEU A 143 2.46 -5.57 -7.74
CA LEU A 143 3.76 -5.24 -8.30
C LEU A 143 4.44 -6.46 -8.95
N VAL A 144 4.42 -7.63 -8.30
CA VAL A 144 4.97 -8.87 -8.87
C VAL A 144 4.25 -9.25 -10.16
N SER A 145 2.92 -9.13 -10.18
CA SER A 145 2.11 -9.42 -11.37
C SER A 145 2.44 -8.46 -12.51
N TYR A 146 2.58 -7.17 -12.21
CA TYR A 146 3.01 -6.16 -13.18
C TYR A 146 4.42 -6.45 -13.72
N LEU A 147 5.41 -6.62 -12.85
CA LEU A 147 6.80 -6.89 -13.24
C LEU A 147 6.91 -8.16 -14.09
N THR A 148 6.20 -9.22 -13.72
CA THR A 148 6.18 -10.48 -14.48
C THR A 148 5.63 -10.24 -15.90
N ARG A 149 4.53 -9.52 -16.03
CA ARG A 149 3.90 -9.19 -17.32
C ARG A 149 4.82 -8.34 -18.21
N VAL A 150 5.50 -7.35 -17.63
CA VAL A 150 6.42 -6.45 -18.36
C VAL A 150 7.63 -7.19 -18.93
N VAL A 151 8.13 -8.21 -18.24
CA VAL A 151 9.32 -8.97 -18.68
C VAL A 151 8.97 -10.23 -19.50
N GLU A 152 7.71 -10.65 -19.54
CA GLU A 152 7.27 -11.81 -20.30
C GLU A 152 7.67 -11.76 -21.79
N PRO A 153 7.51 -10.62 -22.51
CA PRO A 153 7.95 -10.49 -23.90
C PRO A 153 9.45 -10.64 -24.13
N LEU A 154 10.26 -10.51 -23.06
CA LEU A 154 11.71 -10.65 -23.10
C LEU A 154 12.20 -12.09 -22.93
N ASN A 155 11.30 -13.09 -23.02
CA ASN A 155 11.61 -14.51 -22.78
C ASN A 155 12.28 -14.75 -21.41
N TRP A 156 11.74 -14.15 -20.37
CA TRP A 156 12.24 -14.29 -19.01
C TRP A 156 12.40 -15.76 -18.61
N PRO A 157 13.56 -16.18 -18.07
CA PRO A 157 13.83 -17.57 -17.72
C PRO A 157 12.74 -18.13 -16.77
N LYS A 158 12.34 -19.39 -17.00
CA LYS A 158 11.43 -20.09 -16.09
C LYS A 158 12.04 -20.11 -14.70
N GLY A 159 11.43 -19.42 -13.75
CA GLY A 159 11.95 -19.24 -12.38
C GLY A 159 12.13 -17.80 -11.94
N GLY A 160 11.86 -16.81 -12.80
CA GLY A 160 12.01 -15.38 -12.52
C GLY A 160 11.05 -14.78 -11.46
N ARG A 161 10.10 -15.54 -10.91
CA ARG A 161 9.18 -15.08 -9.86
C ARG A 161 9.88 -14.62 -8.57
N PRO A 162 10.93 -15.30 -8.05
CA PRO A 162 11.65 -14.83 -6.87
C PRO A 162 12.31 -13.47 -7.10
N GLN A 163 12.86 -13.23 -8.28
CA GLN A 163 13.49 -11.96 -8.63
C GLN A 163 12.47 -10.82 -8.76
N ALA A 164 11.32 -11.08 -9.40
CA ALA A 164 10.21 -10.12 -9.43
C ALA A 164 9.69 -9.82 -8.02
N GLY A 165 9.65 -10.81 -7.14
CA GLY A 165 9.31 -10.64 -5.72
C GLY A 165 10.30 -9.73 -5.01
N PHE A 166 11.60 -9.98 -5.15
CA PHE A 166 12.63 -9.14 -4.56
C PHE A 166 12.60 -7.70 -5.10
N MET A 167 12.41 -7.54 -6.42
CA MET A 167 12.26 -6.22 -7.04
C MET A 167 11.04 -5.47 -6.50
N ALA A 168 9.91 -6.15 -6.33
CA ALA A 168 8.71 -5.56 -5.72
C ALA A 168 8.98 -5.11 -4.27
N ASP A 169 9.66 -5.92 -3.48
CA ASP A 169 10.04 -5.59 -2.10
C ASP A 169 10.99 -4.37 -2.06
N LEU A 170 11.94 -4.30 -2.98
CA LEU A 170 12.84 -3.15 -3.14
C LEU A 170 12.08 -1.87 -3.48
N LEU A 171 11.18 -1.92 -4.46
CA LEU A 171 10.37 -0.76 -4.87
C LEU A 171 9.49 -0.25 -3.73
N VAL A 172 8.84 -1.14 -2.99
CA VAL A 172 8.03 -0.77 -1.82
C VAL A 172 8.91 -0.11 -0.75
N SER A 173 10.05 -0.70 -0.42
CA SER A 173 10.97 -0.18 0.60
C SER A 173 11.51 1.19 0.23
N MET A 174 11.94 1.38 -1.01
CA MET A 174 12.42 2.68 -1.51
C MET A 174 11.33 3.76 -1.45
N THR A 175 10.09 3.41 -1.84
CA THR A 175 8.96 4.34 -1.81
C THR A 175 8.61 4.74 -0.37
N LEU A 176 8.54 3.80 0.56
CA LEU A 176 8.27 4.08 1.97
C LEU A 176 9.37 4.96 2.59
N SER A 177 10.64 4.66 2.35
CA SER A 177 11.76 5.47 2.80
C SER A 177 11.71 6.89 2.22
N ALA A 178 11.37 7.04 0.94
CA ALA A 178 11.22 8.35 0.30
C ALA A 178 10.09 9.19 0.90
N VAL A 179 8.94 8.57 1.19
CA VAL A 179 7.81 9.28 1.86
C VAL A 179 8.18 9.69 3.27
N GLU A 180 8.92 8.84 3.99
CA GLU A 180 9.40 9.16 5.34
C GLU A 180 10.39 10.33 5.31
N SER A 181 11.36 10.34 4.39
CA SER A 181 12.29 11.46 4.20
C SER A 181 11.54 12.76 3.88
N LEU A 182 10.59 12.74 2.94
CA LEU A 182 9.75 13.90 2.61
C LEU A 182 8.89 14.40 3.79
N ARG A 183 8.64 13.56 4.78
CA ARG A 183 7.92 13.95 6.00
C ARG A 183 8.80 14.71 6.98
N TRP A 184 10.05 14.27 7.13
CA TRP A 184 10.96 14.80 8.16
C TRP A 184 11.88 15.90 7.66
N GLU A 185 12.04 16.03 6.33
CA GLU A 185 12.87 17.02 5.67
C GLU A 185 12.00 17.94 4.79
N PRO A 186 11.44 19.03 5.36
CA PRO A 186 10.50 19.91 4.65
C PRO A 186 11.08 20.57 3.39
N ASP A 187 12.40 20.75 3.35
CA ASP A 187 13.12 21.37 2.24
C ASP A 187 13.45 20.36 1.11
N LEU A 188 13.17 19.07 1.31
CA LEU A 188 13.38 18.05 0.29
C LEU A 188 12.33 18.18 -0.82
N ASP A 189 12.79 18.40 -2.04
CA ASP A 189 11.90 18.54 -3.20
C ASP A 189 11.33 17.18 -3.64
N ARG A 190 10.00 17.08 -3.61
CA ARG A 190 9.27 15.88 -4.06
C ARG A 190 9.55 15.56 -5.52
N GLU A 191 9.71 16.57 -6.36
CA GLU A 191 10.00 16.40 -7.77
C GLU A 191 11.38 15.75 -7.99
N LEU A 192 12.37 16.17 -7.21
CA LEU A 192 13.69 15.54 -7.17
C LEU A 192 13.61 14.08 -6.69
N VAL A 193 12.85 13.81 -5.62
CA VAL A 193 12.67 12.44 -5.10
C VAL A 193 12.00 11.55 -6.13
N ALA A 194 10.94 12.02 -6.80
CA ALA A 194 10.28 11.26 -7.86
C ALA A 194 11.22 10.99 -9.05
N HIS A 195 12.07 11.96 -9.40
CA HIS A 195 13.13 11.80 -10.41
C HIS A 195 14.12 10.70 -10.05
N LEU A 196 14.65 10.73 -8.83
CA LEU A 196 15.63 9.73 -8.36
C LEU A 196 15.03 8.33 -8.29
N LEU A 197 13.80 8.19 -7.80
CA LEU A 197 13.09 6.91 -7.75
C LEU A 197 12.85 6.36 -9.16
N ALA A 198 12.47 7.21 -10.12
CA ALA A 198 12.27 6.79 -11.51
C ALA A 198 13.57 6.30 -12.15
N LEU A 199 14.66 7.05 -12.00
CA LEU A 199 15.98 6.64 -12.49
C LEU A 199 16.44 5.32 -11.88
N GLN A 200 16.33 5.19 -10.56
CA GLN A 200 16.72 3.98 -9.85
C GLN A 200 15.92 2.77 -10.31
N THR A 201 14.58 2.93 -10.44
CA THR A 201 13.69 1.85 -10.90
C THR A 201 14.05 1.37 -12.29
N LEU A 202 14.23 2.29 -13.22
CA LEU A 202 14.55 1.96 -14.63
C LEU A 202 15.94 1.35 -14.77
N ASN A 203 16.95 1.91 -14.09
CA ASN A 203 18.31 1.37 -14.13
C ASN A 203 18.37 -0.03 -13.49
N THR A 204 17.77 -0.22 -12.32
CA THR A 204 17.74 -1.54 -11.67
C THR A 204 16.98 -2.55 -12.52
N GLY A 205 15.84 -2.16 -13.11
CA GLY A 205 15.08 -3.02 -14.02
C GLY A 205 15.89 -3.45 -15.24
N LYS A 206 16.56 -2.51 -15.90
CA LYS A 206 17.43 -2.77 -17.06
C LYS A 206 18.55 -3.75 -16.70
N HIS A 207 19.30 -3.49 -15.66
CA HIS A 207 20.42 -4.33 -15.24
C HIS A 207 19.98 -5.71 -14.76
N LEU A 208 18.83 -5.80 -14.11
CA LEU A 208 18.26 -7.10 -13.71
C LEU A 208 17.94 -7.96 -14.94
N VAL A 209 17.31 -7.37 -15.96
CA VAL A 209 17.03 -8.05 -17.24
C VAL A 209 18.31 -8.49 -17.93
N GLU A 210 19.30 -7.61 -18.07
CA GLU A 210 20.61 -7.91 -18.66
C GLU A 210 21.31 -9.05 -17.94
N TRP A 211 21.36 -9.01 -16.61
CA TRP A 211 21.98 -10.07 -15.80
C TRP A 211 21.28 -11.41 -15.99
N MET A 212 19.95 -11.42 -16.01
CA MET A 212 19.21 -12.66 -16.20
C MET A 212 19.36 -13.26 -17.59
N MET A 213 19.51 -12.43 -18.61
CA MET A 213 19.72 -12.92 -19.99
C MET A 213 21.16 -13.40 -20.24
N THR A 214 22.15 -12.79 -19.60
CA THR A 214 23.57 -13.05 -19.87
C THR A 214 24.24 -13.89 -18.79
N ASN A 215 23.64 -14.00 -17.61
CA ASN A 215 24.25 -14.55 -16.39
C ASN A 215 25.62 -13.94 -16.05
N LYS A 216 25.82 -12.68 -16.46
CA LYS A 216 27.02 -11.89 -16.15
C LYS A 216 26.62 -10.65 -15.37
N PRO A 217 27.40 -10.24 -14.35
CA PRO A 217 27.14 -8.98 -13.66
C PRO A 217 27.18 -7.82 -14.67
N PRO A 218 26.20 -6.89 -14.62
CA PRO A 218 26.09 -5.82 -15.62
C PRO A 218 27.20 -4.76 -15.51
N LEU A 219 27.92 -4.73 -14.39
CA LEU A 219 29.01 -3.78 -14.15
C LEU A 219 30.22 -4.54 -13.59
N SER A 220 31.28 -4.63 -14.37
CA SER A 220 32.61 -4.72 -13.80
C SER A 220 32.95 -3.31 -13.28
N PHE A 221 32.92 -3.11 -11.95
CA PHE A 221 33.67 -2.01 -11.37
C PHE A 221 35.15 -2.34 -11.59
N GLU A 222 35.66 -2.06 -12.79
CA GLU A 222 37.08 -1.92 -12.95
C GLU A 222 37.47 -0.69 -12.17
N GLY A 223 37.95 -0.96 -10.94
CA GLY A 223 38.47 0.07 -10.05
C GLY A 223 39.70 0.71 -10.70
N GLY A 224 39.50 1.85 -11.34
CA GLY A 224 40.54 2.83 -11.51
C GLY A 224 40.81 3.46 -10.15
N MET A 225 41.77 2.92 -9.38
CA MET A 225 42.48 3.70 -8.38
C MET A 225 43.50 4.59 -9.06
#